data_3a65dd9e328b0e4f87eade4338472ac0
#
_entry.id   3a65dd9e328b0e4f87eade4338472ac0
#
_cell.length_a   1.000
_cell.length_b   1.000
_cell.length_c   1.000
_cell.angle_alpha   90.00
_cell.angle_beta   90.00
_cell.angle_gamma   90.00
#
_symmetry.space_group_name_H-M   'P 1'
#
loop_
_entity.id
_entity.type
_entity.pdbx_description
1 polymer ?
#
loop_
_entity_poly.entity_id
_entity_poly.type
_entity_poly.pdbx_seq_one_letter_code
_entity_poly.pdbx_strand_id
1 'polypeptide(L)'
;MQATELPQSTSFPSPASRLLQTEPMRISVKVDYACRVMAELARLHGSGNLAQIEHLARTEAVPANFLAQILGKLRDHGLITSRRGNLGGYKLSRPPEEISLYDIMMATEGECLGLSGNFQGLSGRRLKEVWGEIRSALIDKTKDYTLDRLATKAPGEMYYI
;
A
#
# COMPACT_ATOMS: atom_id res chain seq x y z
N MET A 1 10.59 -51.71 -42.13
CA MET A 1 9.97 -50.38 -42.42
C MET A 1 9.45 -49.83 -41.12
N GLN A 2 10.23 -48.99 -40.48
CA GLN A 2 9.82 -48.29 -39.24
C GLN A 2 9.41 -46.87 -39.65
N ALA A 3 8.16 -46.52 -39.38
CA ALA A 3 7.64 -45.18 -39.60
C ALA A 3 8.14 -44.26 -38.46
N THR A 4 8.92 -43.28 -38.84
CA THR A 4 9.42 -42.22 -37.95
C THR A 4 8.27 -41.26 -37.67
N GLU A 5 7.75 -41.27 -36.46
CA GLU A 5 6.79 -40.26 -35.98
C GLU A 5 7.50 -38.93 -35.80
N LEU A 6 6.97 -37.90 -36.47
CA LEU A 6 7.38 -36.50 -36.33
C LEU A 6 6.92 -35.98 -34.96
N PRO A 7 7.74 -35.19 -34.26
CA PRO A 7 7.32 -34.60 -33.01
C PRO A 7 6.20 -33.58 -33.23
N GLN A 8 5.14 -33.73 -32.45
CA GLN A 8 3.97 -32.81 -32.46
C GLN A 8 4.40 -31.40 -32.11
N SER A 9 3.96 -30.44 -32.92
CA SER A 9 4.21 -29.03 -32.77
C SER A 9 3.72 -28.53 -31.41
N THR A 10 4.65 -28.13 -30.56
CA THR A 10 4.34 -27.35 -29.36
C THR A 10 3.79 -25.99 -29.80
N SER A 11 2.48 -25.86 -29.74
CA SER A 11 1.78 -24.59 -29.98
C SER A 11 2.13 -23.62 -28.86
N PHE A 12 3.02 -22.67 -29.15
CA PHE A 12 3.25 -21.53 -28.28
C PHE A 12 1.98 -20.67 -28.26
N PRO A 13 1.50 -20.26 -27.07
CA PRO A 13 0.35 -19.37 -27.00
C PRO A 13 0.67 -18.03 -27.68
N SER A 14 -0.26 -17.57 -28.51
CA SER A 14 -0.16 -16.32 -29.25
C SER A 14 0.17 -15.12 -28.33
N PRO A 15 1.04 -14.20 -28.73
CA PRO A 15 1.34 -12.99 -27.95
C PRO A 15 0.10 -12.15 -27.61
N ALA A 16 -0.97 -12.24 -28.39
CA ALA A 16 -2.22 -11.55 -28.12
C ALA A 16 -2.97 -12.07 -26.86
N SER A 17 -2.80 -13.34 -26.49
CA SER A 17 -3.41 -13.90 -25.26
C SER A 17 -2.63 -13.55 -24.00
N ARG A 18 -1.40 -13.07 -24.10
CA ARG A 18 -0.62 -12.56 -22.95
C ARG A 18 -0.96 -11.12 -22.58
N LEU A 19 -1.51 -10.34 -23.49
CA LEU A 19 -1.82 -8.93 -23.26
C LEU A 19 -3.08 -8.71 -22.41
N LEU A 20 -3.88 -9.75 -22.15
CA LEU A 20 -5.10 -9.67 -21.34
C LEU A 20 -4.92 -10.16 -19.89
N GLN A 21 -3.74 -10.64 -19.52
CA GLN A 21 -3.38 -10.90 -18.14
C GLN A 21 -2.48 -9.76 -17.64
N THR A 22 -3.05 -8.55 -17.58
CA THR A 22 -2.45 -7.49 -16.76
C THR A 22 -2.61 -7.94 -15.33
N GLU A 23 -1.55 -8.53 -14.76
CA GLU A 23 -1.46 -8.69 -13.31
C GLU A 23 -1.68 -7.30 -12.73
N PRO A 24 -2.72 -7.12 -11.90
CA PRO A 24 -3.00 -5.81 -11.33
C PRO A 24 -1.80 -5.36 -10.50
N MET A 25 -1.52 -4.06 -10.47
CA MET A 25 -0.55 -3.50 -9.55
C MET A 25 -0.93 -3.97 -8.12
N ARG A 26 -0.09 -4.81 -7.53
CA ARG A 26 -0.37 -5.41 -6.22
C ARG A 26 0.09 -4.44 -5.13
N ILE A 27 -0.86 -3.83 -4.47
CA ILE A 27 -0.60 -3.19 -3.19
C ILE A 27 -0.58 -4.30 -2.13
N SER A 28 0.44 -4.33 -1.29
CA SER A 28 0.50 -5.29 -0.20
C SER A 28 -0.69 -5.12 0.74
N VAL A 29 -1.25 -6.23 1.19
CA VAL A 29 -2.37 -6.24 2.16
C VAL A 29 -2.05 -5.44 3.42
N LYS A 30 -0.77 -5.44 3.85
CA LYS A 30 -0.34 -4.66 5.02
C LYS A 30 -0.41 -3.16 4.77
N VAL A 31 0.00 -2.70 3.59
CA VAL A 31 -0.11 -1.29 3.20
C VAL A 31 -1.58 -0.88 3.09
N ASP A 32 -2.43 -1.69 2.46
CA ASP A 32 -3.87 -1.43 2.37
C ASP A 32 -4.50 -1.29 3.76
N TYR A 33 -4.27 -2.25 4.64
CA TYR A 33 -4.77 -2.19 6.01
C TYR A 33 -4.23 -0.98 6.80
N ALA A 34 -2.94 -0.66 6.65
CA ALA A 34 -2.35 0.50 7.29
C ALA A 34 -3.01 1.81 6.82
N CYS A 35 -3.24 1.96 5.51
CA CYS A 35 -3.90 3.14 4.95
C CYS A 35 -5.32 3.31 5.49
N ARG A 36 -6.12 2.23 5.56
CA ARG A 36 -7.48 2.26 6.12
C ARG A 36 -7.48 2.70 7.58
N VAL A 37 -6.64 2.07 8.39
CA VAL A 37 -6.52 2.39 9.82
C VAL A 37 -6.06 3.83 10.05
N MET A 38 -5.10 4.30 9.27
CA MET A 38 -4.63 5.68 9.35
C MET A 38 -5.70 6.68 8.91
N ALA A 39 -6.53 6.33 7.92
CA ALA A 39 -7.65 7.17 7.50
C ALA A 39 -8.72 7.28 8.61
N GLU A 40 -9.00 6.20 9.35
CA GLU A 40 -9.90 6.26 10.51
C GLU A 40 -9.30 7.13 11.64
N LEU A 41 -8.01 6.98 11.93
CA LEU A 41 -7.34 7.84 12.90
C LEU A 41 -7.36 9.32 12.49
N ALA A 42 -7.32 9.60 11.18
CA ALA A 42 -7.46 10.96 10.66
C ALA A 42 -8.88 11.51 10.84
N ARG A 43 -9.92 10.69 10.64
CA ARG A 43 -11.31 11.07 10.92
C ARG A 43 -11.55 11.41 12.39
N LEU A 44 -10.84 10.74 13.29
CA LEU A 44 -10.92 10.96 14.73
C LEU A 44 -9.98 12.08 15.22
N HIS A 45 -9.11 12.60 14.34
CA HIS A 45 -8.16 13.64 14.70
C HIS A 45 -8.90 14.91 15.19
N GLY A 46 -8.39 15.52 16.26
CA GLY A 46 -9.01 16.71 16.86
C GLY A 46 -10.20 16.46 17.79
N SER A 47 -10.78 15.23 17.80
CA SER A 47 -11.88 14.88 18.71
C SER A 47 -11.45 14.71 20.18
N GLY A 48 -10.15 14.61 20.44
CA GLY A 48 -9.59 14.28 21.76
C GLY A 48 -9.68 12.78 22.11
N ASN A 49 -10.36 11.98 21.30
CA ASN A 49 -10.57 10.55 21.54
C ASN A 49 -9.38 9.73 21.05
N LEU A 50 -9.12 8.61 21.75
CA LEU A 50 -8.18 7.58 21.31
C LEU A 50 -8.98 6.42 20.71
N ALA A 51 -8.53 5.92 19.56
CA ALA A 51 -9.14 4.77 18.93
C ALA A 51 -8.60 3.47 19.54
N GLN A 52 -9.48 2.65 20.08
CA GLN A 52 -9.12 1.30 20.52
C GLN A 52 -8.92 0.36 19.34
N ILE A 53 -8.10 -0.67 19.54
CA ILE A 53 -7.78 -1.63 18.46
C ILE A 53 -9.02 -2.36 17.95
N GLU A 54 -9.96 -2.67 18.83
CA GLU A 54 -11.22 -3.33 18.50
C GLU A 54 -12.13 -2.43 17.63
N HIS A 55 -12.13 -1.13 17.92
CA HIS A 55 -12.83 -0.15 17.10
C HIS A 55 -12.23 -0.10 15.68
N LEU A 56 -10.92 0.05 15.56
CA LEU A 56 -10.21 0.09 14.28
C LEU A 56 -10.42 -1.19 13.48
N ALA A 57 -10.31 -2.36 14.13
CA ALA A 57 -10.51 -3.65 13.49
C ALA A 57 -11.91 -3.79 12.88
N ARG A 58 -12.94 -3.37 13.63
CA ARG A 58 -14.34 -3.47 13.21
C ARG A 58 -14.68 -2.44 12.13
N THR A 59 -14.30 -1.18 12.34
CA THR A 59 -14.65 -0.09 11.42
C THR A 59 -14.00 -0.26 10.05
N GLU A 60 -12.75 -0.71 10.02
CA GLU A 60 -11.98 -0.82 8.77
C GLU A 60 -11.92 -2.27 8.23
N ALA A 61 -12.64 -3.20 8.87
CA ALA A 61 -12.65 -4.62 8.50
C ALA A 61 -11.23 -5.22 8.38
N VAL A 62 -10.35 -4.89 9.35
CA VAL A 62 -8.97 -5.37 9.42
C VAL A 62 -8.86 -6.43 10.50
N PRO A 63 -8.34 -7.64 10.20
CA PRO A 63 -8.16 -8.67 11.22
C PRO A 63 -7.24 -8.21 12.35
N ALA A 64 -7.66 -8.41 13.61
CA ALA A 64 -6.97 -7.89 14.79
C ALA A 64 -5.51 -8.36 14.94
N ASN A 65 -5.20 -9.58 14.50
CA ASN A 65 -3.84 -10.11 14.50
C ASN A 65 -2.87 -9.34 13.58
N PHE A 66 -3.34 -8.85 12.42
CA PHE A 66 -2.56 -7.99 11.55
C PHE A 66 -2.44 -6.58 12.12
N LEU A 67 -3.51 -6.09 12.73
CA LEU A 67 -3.61 -4.72 13.22
C LEU A 67 -2.57 -4.42 14.30
N ALA A 68 -2.33 -5.33 15.23
CA ALA A 68 -1.32 -5.16 16.27
C ALA A 68 0.09 -4.94 15.68
N GLN A 69 0.46 -5.70 14.63
CA GLN A 69 1.75 -5.54 13.95
C GLN A 69 1.84 -4.22 13.19
N ILE A 70 0.76 -3.85 12.50
CA ILE A 70 0.69 -2.60 11.70
C ILE A 70 0.83 -1.40 12.64
N LEU A 71 0.05 -1.34 13.71
CA LEU A 71 0.09 -0.27 14.69
C LEU A 71 1.47 -0.17 15.38
N GLY A 72 2.12 -1.31 15.64
CA GLY A 72 3.50 -1.34 16.12
C GLY A 72 4.44 -0.59 15.19
N LYS A 73 4.45 -0.96 13.90
CA LYS A 73 5.29 -0.33 12.89
C LYS A 73 4.99 1.15 12.68
N LEU A 74 3.73 1.53 12.60
CA LEU A 74 3.31 2.94 12.47
C LEU A 74 3.78 3.79 13.66
N ARG A 75 3.72 3.25 14.86
CA ARG A 75 4.21 3.91 16.08
C ARG A 75 5.74 4.03 16.07
N ASP A 76 6.44 2.96 15.73
CA ASP A 76 7.91 2.93 15.71
C ASP A 76 8.49 3.91 14.67
N HIS A 77 7.73 4.21 13.61
CA HIS A 77 8.05 5.27 12.62
C HIS A 77 7.47 6.65 12.99
N GLY A 78 6.89 6.80 14.17
CA GLY A 78 6.41 8.08 14.67
C GLY A 78 5.18 8.65 13.96
N LEU A 79 4.38 7.83 13.26
CA LEU A 79 3.15 8.26 12.61
C LEU A 79 1.96 8.29 13.55
N ILE A 80 1.99 7.47 14.59
CA ILE A 80 0.97 7.40 15.63
C ILE A 80 1.60 7.36 17.02
N THR A 81 0.81 7.73 18.02
CA THR A 81 1.12 7.53 19.44
C THR A 81 0.09 6.60 20.07
N SER A 82 0.47 5.93 21.16
CA SER A 82 -0.42 5.05 21.90
C SER A 82 -0.41 5.37 23.39
N ARG A 83 -1.56 5.18 24.03
CA ARG A 83 -1.71 5.24 25.50
C ARG A 83 -2.24 3.92 26.00
N ARG A 84 -1.68 3.40 27.10
CA ARG A 84 -2.12 2.17 27.75
C ARG A 84 -3.30 2.41 28.68
N GLY A 85 -4.04 1.34 29.00
CA GLY A 85 -5.15 1.33 29.98
C GLY A 85 -6.53 1.28 29.33
N ASN A 86 -7.58 1.16 30.15
CA ASN A 86 -8.98 1.05 29.69
C ASN A 86 -9.45 2.23 28.84
N LEU A 87 -8.93 3.43 29.11
CA LEU A 87 -9.17 4.64 28.33
C LEU A 87 -8.01 4.92 27.35
N GLY A 88 -7.21 3.90 27.05
CA GLY A 88 -6.10 3.95 26.13
C GLY A 88 -6.54 3.77 24.68
N GLY A 89 -5.56 3.77 23.78
CA GLY A 89 -5.78 3.62 22.36
C GLY A 89 -4.70 4.32 21.53
N TYR A 90 -5.01 4.59 20.31
CA TYR A 90 -4.11 5.14 19.30
C TYR A 90 -4.64 6.45 18.75
N LYS A 91 -3.73 7.36 18.39
CA LYS A 91 -4.03 8.61 17.67
C LYS A 91 -2.87 8.98 16.77
N LEU A 92 -3.10 9.85 15.81
CA LEU A 92 -2.03 10.44 15.00
C LEU A 92 -1.04 11.21 15.87
N SER A 93 0.24 11.18 15.51
CA SER A 93 1.31 11.95 16.16
C SER A 93 1.38 13.39 15.68
N ARG A 94 0.87 13.66 14.48
CA ARG A 94 0.86 14.97 13.81
C ARG A 94 -0.40 15.13 12.95
N PRO A 95 -0.71 16.34 12.46
CA PRO A 95 -1.90 16.60 11.66
C PRO A 95 -2.00 15.70 10.41
N PRO A 96 -3.22 15.30 9.97
CA PRO A 96 -3.40 14.42 8.82
C PRO A 96 -2.78 14.96 7.52
N GLU A 97 -2.76 16.26 7.32
CA GLU A 97 -2.16 16.94 6.17
C GLU A 97 -0.63 16.82 6.10
N GLU A 98 0.01 16.45 7.22
CA GLU A 98 1.45 16.26 7.31
C GLU A 98 1.88 14.78 7.17
N ILE A 99 0.92 13.86 6.97
CA ILE A 99 1.18 12.43 6.80
C ILE A 99 0.76 12.02 5.40
N SER A 100 1.71 11.57 4.60
CA SER A 100 1.47 11.14 3.23
C SER A 100 1.26 9.62 3.12
N LEU A 101 0.70 9.19 1.99
CA LEU A 101 0.65 7.78 1.62
C LEU A 101 2.05 7.16 1.57
N TYR A 102 3.05 7.92 1.10
CA TYR A 102 4.45 7.49 1.11
C TYR A 102 4.96 7.17 2.52
N ASP A 103 4.66 8.02 3.52
CA ASP A 103 5.06 7.79 4.91
C ASP A 103 4.48 6.47 5.45
N ILE A 104 3.20 6.20 5.14
CA ILE A 104 2.54 4.96 5.56
C ILE A 104 3.19 3.74 4.90
N MET A 105 3.47 3.81 3.61
CA MET A 105 4.14 2.74 2.86
C MET A 105 5.53 2.45 3.44
N MET A 106 6.32 3.49 3.68
CA MET A 106 7.66 3.37 4.26
C MET A 106 7.63 2.78 5.68
N ALA A 107 6.67 3.20 6.50
CA ALA A 107 6.50 2.66 7.85
C ALA A 107 6.12 1.18 7.87
N THR A 108 5.34 0.74 6.89
CA THR A 108 4.74 -0.60 6.87
C THR A 108 5.67 -1.65 6.26
N GLU A 109 6.28 -1.35 5.13
CA GLU A 109 7.08 -2.30 4.34
C GLU A 109 8.49 -1.82 4.02
N GLY A 110 8.84 -0.60 4.39
CA GLY A 110 10.10 0.00 4.01
C GLY A 110 10.12 0.42 2.54
N GLU A 111 11.25 0.27 1.88
CA GLU A 111 11.43 0.70 0.49
C GLU A 111 10.73 -0.24 -0.50
N CYS A 112 9.39 -0.16 -0.58
CA CYS A 112 8.58 -1.00 -1.47
C CYS A 112 8.64 -0.57 -2.95
N LEU A 113 9.23 0.58 -3.26
CA LEU A 113 9.42 1.10 -4.61
C LEU A 113 10.89 0.98 -5.07
N GLY A 114 11.65 0.07 -4.46
CA GLY A 114 13.03 -0.21 -4.83
C GLY A 114 13.15 -0.76 -6.25
N LEU A 115 14.20 -0.35 -6.98
CA LEU A 115 14.56 -0.95 -8.27
C LEU A 115 15.41 -2.18 -8.03
N SER A 116 14.90 -3.34 -8.41
CA SER A 116 15.67 -4.59 -8.45
C SER A 116 15.76 -5.07 -9.89
N GLY A 117 16.98 -5.32 -10.37
CA GLY A 117 17.19 -5.82 -11.73
C GLY A 117 18.66 -5.86 -12.10
N ASN A 118 18.97 -6.67 -13.09
CA ASN A 118 20.30 -6.69 -13.71
C ASN A 118 20.32 -5.69 -14.87
N PHE A 119 20.88 -4.52 -14.62
CA PHE A 119 20.98 -3.43 -15.59
C PHE A 119 22.30 -3.47 -16.42
N GLN A 120 22.85 -4.65 -16.65
CA GLN A 120 24.04 -4.85 -17.49
C GLN A 120 23.70 -4.79 -18.98
N GLY A 121 24.75 -4.72 -19.79
CA GLY A 121 24.61 -4.64 -21.26
C GLY A 121 24.39 -3.24 -21.80
N LEU A 122 24.34 -3.14 -23.11
CA LEU A 122 24.33 -1.85 -23.84
C LEU A 122 23.14 -0.96 -23.45
N SER A 123 21.96 -1.53 -23.29
CA SER A 123 20.74 -0.80 -22.91
C SER A 123 20.51 -0.71 -21.40
N GLY A 124 21.29 -1.44 -20.58
CA GLY A 124 21.06 -1.54 -19.14
C GLY A 124 21.14 -0.21 -18.43
N ARG A 125 22.12 0.63 -18.77
CA ARG A 125 22.26 1.97 -18.19
C ARG A 125 21.03 2.83 -18.47
N ARG A 126 20.58 2.88 -19.71
CA ARG A 126 19.41 3.68 -20.09
C ARG A 126 18.12 3.18 -19.44
N LEU A 127 17.95 1.86 -19.36
CA LEU A 127 16.83 1.26 -18.64
C LEU A 127 16.82 1.64 -17.15
N LYS A 128 17.98 1.63 -16.50
CA LYS A 128 18.10 2.03 -15.08
C LYS A 128 17.67 3.50 -14.88
N GLU A 129 18.09 4.39 -15.78
CA GLU A 129 17.70 5.80 -15.76
C GLU A 129 16.17 5.95 -15.90
N VAL A 130 15.57 5.34 -16.93
CA VAL A 130 14.12 5.40 -17.17
C VAL A 130 13.32 4.85 -16.00
N TRP A 131 13.72 3.70 -15.44
CA TRP A 131 13.06 3.16 -14.24
C TRP A 131 13.27 4.05 -13.03
N GLY A 132 14.41 4.72 -12.91
CA GLY A 132 14.65 5.72 -11.87
C GLY A 132 13.70 6.91 -11.96
N GLU A 133 13.48 7.43 -13.16
CA GLU A 133 12.51 8.51 -13.44
C GLU A 133 11.07 8.09 -13.06
N ILE A 134 10.65 6.89 -13.50
CA ILE A 134 9.32 6.34 -13.17
C ILE A 134 9.15 6.18 -11.65
N ARG A 135 10.16 5.62 -10.98
CA ARG A 135 10.16 5.48 -9.53
C ARG A 135 10.03 6.83 -8.83
N SER A 136 10.80 7.82 -9.26
CA SER A 136 10.73 9.17 -8.67
C SER A 136 9.33 9.77 -8.83
N ALA A 137 8.75 9.71 -10.02
CA ALA A 137 7.41 10.20 -10.28
C ALA A 137 6.35 9.51 -9.39
N LEU A 138 6.49 8.18 -9.16
CA LEU A 138 5.60 7.43 -8.29
C LEU A 138 5.77 7.83 -6.81
N ILE A 139 7.00 8.03 -6.35
CA ILE A 139 7.28 8.52 -5.00
C ILE A 139 6.66 9.91 -4.80
N ASP A 140 6.87 10.83 -5.73
CA ASP A 140 6.33 12.18 -5.64
C ASP A 140 4.80 12.13 -5.62
N LYS A 141 4.20 11.30 -6.47
CA LYS A 141 2.74 11.12 -6.48
C LYS A 141 2.20 10.56 -5.16
N THR A 142 2.89 9.60 -4.53
CA THR A 142 2.46 9.06 -3.22
C THR A 142 2.66 10.06 -2.08
N LYS A 143 3.59 11.01 -2.19
CA LYS A 143 3.76 12.12 -1.25
C LYS A 143 2.66 13.18 -1.38
N ASP A 144 2.12 13.39 -2.58
CA ASP A 144 1.02 14.33 -2.81
C ASP A 144 -0.30 13.89 -2.17
N TYR A 145 -0.47 12.58 -1.93
CA TYR A 145 -1.66 12.05 -1.27
C TYR A 145 -1.47 12.01 0.24
N THR A 146 -2.02 13.01 0.92
CA THR A 146 -2.01 13.16 2.37
C THR A 146 -3.24 12.53 3.03
N LEU A 147 -3.17 12.24 4.32
CA LEU A 147 -4.23 11.53 5.05
C LEU A 147 -5.55 12.29 5.12
N ASP A 148 -5.54 13.61 5.14
CA ASP A 148 -6.76 14.43 5.08
C ASP A 148 -7.55 14.12 3.81
N ARG A 149 -6.87 13.96 2.66
CA ARG A 149 -7.50 13.56 1.39
C ARG A 149 -8.04 12.13 1.41
N LEU A 150 -7.34 11.21 2.09
CA LEU A 150 -7.77 9.80 2.22
C LEU A 150 -8.94 9.65 3.20
N ALA A 151 -9.00 10.49 4.23
CA ALA A 151 -10.05 10.48 5.24
C ALA A 151 -11.34 11.15 4.79
N THR A 152 -11.30 11.94 3.72
CA THR A 152 -12.50 12.59 3.15
C THR A 152 -13.42 11.51 2.57
N LYS A 153 -14.69 11.53 2.96
CA LYS A 153 -15.70 10.63 2.39
C LYS A 153 -15.80 10.86 0.89
N ALA A 154 -15.81 9.78 0.11
CA ALA A 154 -16.04 9.88 -1.32
C ALA A 154 -17.38 10.57 -1.60
N PRO A 155 -17.49 11.48 -2.59
CA PRO A 155 -18.76 12.06 -2.99
C PRO A 155 -19.70 10.94 -3.46
N GLY A 156 -20.66 10.53 -2.65
CA GLY A 156 -21.60 9.44 -2.96
C GLY A 156 -21.92 8.49 -1.80
N GLU A 157 -21.15 8.46 -0.71
CA GLU A 157 -21.46 7.63 0.46
C GLU A 157 -22.50 8.25 1.41
N MET A 158 -23.19 9.32 1.00
CA MET A 158 -24.13 10.03 1.87
C MET A 158 -25.57 9.48 1.85
N TYR A 159 -25.84 8.36 1.18
CA TYR A 159 -27.19 7.81 1.11
C TYR A 159 -27.20 6.28 1.22
N TYR A 160 -27.07 5.75 2.43
CA TYR A 160 -27.77 4.53 2.88
C TYR A 160 -27.91 4.61 4.42
N ILE A 161 -29.00 5.28 4.81
CA ILE A 161 -29.63 5.09 6.11
C ILE A 161 -30.78 4.11 5.89
#